data_52e5474cf283839bb662d1358384e1e3
#
_entry.id   52e5474cf283839bb662d1358384e1e3
#
_cell.length_a   1.000
_cell.length_b   1.000
_cell.length_c   1.000
_cell.angle_alpha   90.00
_cell.angle_beta   90.00
_cell.angle_gamma   90.00
#
_symmetry.space_group_name_H-M   'P 1'
#
loop_
_entity.id
_entity.type
_entity.pdbx_description
1 polymer ?
#
loop_
_entity_poly.entity_id
_entity_poly.type
_entity_poly.pdbx_seq_one_letter_code
_entity_poly.pdbx_strand_id
1 'polypeptide(L)'
;MFFVGRPMQRLLLIFIAILTTLVGVERVSAQELKLGADFTTLFDNTEYAGMQGISSGTLFGARLTPKLGVEWSERNSLMVGVDMFQDFGYDAKFLSDARLQLYYAYNAPRVKVFAGVFPRGNMRGLQSQLFFDRSYRYYNNTIGGVLARYEDNRFEGSYVEFAMDYTGMRDFDTREAFSIMSSGRMNIALFYFGYDFHMGHYAKDHNPATHDGVVDNLLLTPYIGYRFSANKSAQPINFDIRLSYVQSLQRDRINENVWSYPSGAELFVEVEWYDVRLSNRLYASRGSLFTYYDRYGSELYFGHPLYNVTKGNIYDAISLSYSRSFFDSTLAVEAGITAEYNGAEWGTRQWLQLSVALDYGVKFKNNK
;
A
#
# COMPACT_ATOMS: atom_id res chain seq x y z
N MET A 1 26.58 -15.78 -24.27
CA MET A 1 25.61 -15.49 -25.34
C MET A 1 24.25 -16.00 -24.82
N PHE A 2 23.48 -15.14 -24.19
CA PHE A 2 22.33 -15.54 -23.38
C PHE A 2 21.04 -15.56 -24.20
N PHE A 3 20.34 -16.69 -24.18
CA PHE A 3 19.04 -16.94 -24.80
C PHE A 3 17.90 -16.25 -24.03
N VAL A 4 17.77 -14.94 -24.12
CA VAL A 4 16.63 -14.20 -23.52
C VAL A 4 15.49 -13.95 -24.54
N GLY A 5 15.66 -14.32 -25.80
CA GLY A 5 14.76 -13.88 -26.88
C GLY A 5 13.45 -14.67 -27.09
N ARG A 6 13.34 -15.92 -26.67
CA ARG A 6 12.18 -16.76 -27.02
C ARG A 6 10.93 -16.67 -26.13
N PRO A 7 11.01 -16.52 -24.79
CA PRO A 7 9.80 -16.41 -23.99
C PRO A 7 9.09 -15.05 -24.17
N MET A 8 9.84 -13.98 -24.32
CA MET A 8 9.27 -12.63 -24.49
C MET A 8 8.59 -12.46 -25.86
N GLN A 9 9.14 -13.04 -26.93
CA GLN A 9 8.47 -13.07 -28.23
C GLN A 9 7.17 -13.90 -28.22
N ARG A 10 7.14 -15.01 -27.47
CA ARG A 10 5.92 -15.81 -27.30
C ARG A 10 4.86 -15.07 -26.50
N LEU A 11 5.24 -14.37 -25.44
CA LEU A 11 4.34 -13.52 -24.67
C LEU A 11 3.77 -12.37 -25.52
N LEU A 12 4.59 -11.72 -26.33
CA LEU A 12 4.16 -10.67 -27.25
C LEU A 12 3.20 -11.22 -28.32
N LEU A 13 3.48 -12.41 -28.88
CA LEU A 13 2.61 -13.06 -29.87
C LEU A 13 1.27 -13.51 -29.24
N ILE A 14 1.29 -14.03 -28.02
CA ILE A 14 0.08 -14.38 -27.26
C ILE A 14 -0.72 -13.11 -26.99
N PHE A 15 -0.07 -12.01 -26.60
CA PHE A 15 -0.70 -10.71 -26.37
C PHE A 15 -1.34 -10.14 -27.64
N ILE A 16 -0.63 -10.19 -28.79
CA ILE A 16 -1.17 -9.77 -30.08
C ILE A 16 -2.35 -10.68 -30.50
N ALA A 17 -2.25 -12.00 -30.25
CA ALA A 17 -3.34 -12.94 -30.55
C ALA A 17 -4.58 -12.69 -29.67
N ILE A 18 -4.40 -12.39 -28.38
CA ILE A 18 -5.50 -11.99 -27.49
C ILE A 18 -6.11 -10.66 -27.95
N LEU A 19 -5.29 -9.68 -28.32
CA LEU A 19 -5.79 -8.40 -28.85
C LEU A 19 -6.57 -8.58 -30.15
N THR A 20 -6.11 -9.45 -31.06
CA THR A 20 -6.79 -9.74 -32.35
C THR A 20 -8.06 -10.56 -32.15
N THR A 21 -8.12 -11.48 -31.20
CA THR A 21 -9.35 -12.21 -30.85
C THR A 21 -10.38 -11.32 -30.18
N LEU A 22 -9.97 -10.35 -29.34
CA LEU A 22 -10.87 -9.35 -28.75
C LEU A 22 -11.47 -8.40 -29.80
N VAL A 23 -10.74 -8.11 -30.88
CA VAL A 23 -11.24 -7.31 -32.02
C VAL A 23 -12.23 -8.08 -32.91
N GLY A 24 -12.19 -9.43 -32.90
CA GLY A 24 -13.06 -10.30 -33.71
C GLY A 24 -14.41 -10.68 -33.09
N VAL A 25 -14.70 -10.29 -31.85
CA VAL A 25 -15.99 -10.55 -31.20
C VAL A 25 -16.96 -9.42 -31.48
N GLU A 26 -17.83 -9.60 -32.45
CA GLU A 26 -18.77 -8.63 -33.00
C GLU A 26 -19.74 -7.95 -32.01
N ARG A 27 -19.62 -8.13 -30.70
CA ARG A 27 -20.53 -7.54 -29.71
C ARG A 27 -19.89 -6.93 -28.46
N VAL A 28 -18.57 -6.95 -28.29
CA VAL A 28 -17.90 -6.17 -27.27
C VAL A 28 -17.18 -5.01 -27.95
N SER A 29 -17.91 -3.96 -28.26
CA SER A 29 -17.33 -2.71 -28.74
C SER A 29 -16.52 -2.10 -27.59
N ALA A 30 -15.19 -2.19 -27.65
CA ALA A 30 -14.34 -1.37 -26.81
C ALA A 30 -14.70 0.10 -27.12
N GLN A 31 -15.13 0.83 -26.12
CA GLN A 31 -15.58 2.21 -26.28
C GLN A 31 -14.39 3.18 -26.21
N GLU A 32 -13.35 2.79 -25.50
CA GLU A 32 -12.20 3.64 -25.29
C GLU A 32 -10.90 2.83 -25.13
N LEU A 33 -9.85 3.27 -25.80
CA LEU A 33 -8.48 2.84 -25.55
C LEU A 33 -7.89 3.72 -24.45
N LYS A 34 -7.40 3.14 -23.39
CA LYS A 34 -6.72 3.82 -22.28
C LYS A 34 -5.22 3.71 -22.45
N LEU A 35 -4.55 4.83 -22.38
CA LEU A 35 -3.09 4.93 -22.38
C LEU A 35 -2.68 5.72 -21.15
N GLY A 36 -1.63 5.31 -20.46
CA GLY A 36 -1.14 6.05 -19.31
C GLY A 36 0.29 5.74 -18.95
N ALA A 37 0.84 6.58 -18.12
CA ALA A 37 2.13 6.35 -17.49
C ALA A 37 2.15 7.03 -16.13
N ASP A 38 2.50 6.29 -15.08
CA ASP A 38 2.78 6.83 -13.77
C ASP A 38 4.30 6.88 -13.56
N PHE A 39 4.81 8.02 -13.13
CA PHE A 39 6.21 8.18 -12.73
C PHE A 39 6.26 8.65 -11.29
N THR A 40 7.13 8.05 -10.48
CA THR A 40 7.37 8.50 -9.11
C THR A 40 8.86 8.40 -8.81
N THR A 41 9.44 9.46 -8.26
CA THR A 41 10.75 9.38 -7.61
C THR A 41 10.58 9.66 -6.13
N LEU A 42 11.29 8.88 -5.30
CA LEU A 42 11.24 8.96 -3.85
C LEU A 42 12.67 8.99 -3.30
N PHE A 43 12.96 10.02 -2.52
CA PHE A 43 14.05 10.06 -1.57
C PHE A 43 13.44 9.89 -0.17
N ASP A 44 13.94 8.94 0.62
CA ASP A 44 13.48 8.67 1.98
C ASP A 44 14.71 8.29 2.82
N ASN A 45 15.09 9.16 3.73
CA ASN A 45 16.27 8.99 4.59
C ASN A 45 15.85 8.84 6.04
N THR A 46 16.35 7.81 6.70
CA THR A 46 16.13 7.53 8.12
C THR A 46 17.43 7.58 8.89
N GLU A 47 17.43 8.34 9.98
CA GLU A 47 18.55 8.51 10.90
C GLU A 47 18.15 8.01 12.28
N TYR A 48 18.43 6.73 12.53
CA TYR A 48 18.09 6.03 13.78
C TYR A 48 19.33 5.67 14.60
N ALA A 49 20.41 6.45 14.49
CA ALA A 49 21.62 6.21 15.24
C ALA A 49 21.35 6.18 16.74
N GLY A 50 21.70 5.07 17.39
CA GLY A 50 21.44 4.84 18.81
C GLY A 50 20.16 4.05 19.11
N MET A 51 19.17 4.01 18.21
CA MET A 51 17.97 3.21 18.40
C MET A 51 18.26 1.72 18.22
N GLN A 52 17.92 0.91 19.22
CA GLN A 52 18.09 -0.55 19.15
C GLN A 52 17.01 -1.18 18.26
N GLY A 53 17.39 -2.19 17.47
CA GLY A 53 16.47 -3.01 16.68
C GLY A 53 15.99 -2.38 15.37
N ILE A 54 16.49 -1.19 15.01
CA ILE A 54 16.23 -0.53 13.75
C ILE A 54 17.53 0.11 13.24
N SER A 55 17.73 0.12 11.93
CA SER A 55 18.91 0.70 11.31
C SER A 55 18.56 1.94 10.49
N SER A 56 19.48 2.90 10.45
CA SER A 56 19.45 4.02 9.54
C SER A 56 19.62 3.55 8.10
N GLY A 57 19.00 4.25 7.17
CA GLY A 57 19.10 3.91 5.76
C GLY A 57 18.50 4.98 4.85
N THR A 58 18.92 4.96 3.61
CA THR A 58 18.39 5.84 2.57
C THR A 58 17.83 5.03 1.43
N LEU A 59 16.56 5.26 1.11
CA LEU A 59 15.93 4.79 -0.09
C LEU A 59 15.91 5.95 -1.09
N PHE A 60 16.50 5.75 -2.27
CA PHE A 60 16.45 6.73 -3.34
C PHE A 60 16.31 6.01 -4.67
N GLY A 61 15.21 6.24 -5.36
CA GLY A 61 14.92 5.56 -6.61
C GLY A 61 13.80 6.21 -7.40
N ALA A 62 13.57 5.67 -8.58
CA ALA A 62 12.48 6.07 -9.45
C ALA A 62 11.69 4.85 -9.93
N ARG A 63 10.42 5.07 -10.15
CA ARG A 63 9.46 4.08 -10.66
C ARG A 63 8.75 4.66 -11.87
N LEU A 64 8.65 3.87 -12.94
CA LEU A 64 7.89 4.20 -14.13
C LEU A 64 6.94 3.05 -14.45
N THR A 65 5.65 3.35 -14.59
CA THR A 65 4.62 2.36 -14.89
C THR A 65 3.84 2.78 -16.13
N PRO A 66 4.33 2.50 -17.35
CA PRO A 66 3.53 2.62 -18.57
C PRO A 66 2.39 1.59 -18.53
N LYS A 67 1.20 2.02 -18.95
CA LYS A 67 -0.01 1.20 -18.94
C LYS A 67 -0.85 1.42 -20.21
N LEU A 68 -1.47 0.35 -20.66
CA LEU A 68 -2.36 0.30 -21.80
C LEU A 68 -3.60 -0.50 -21.43
N GLY A 69 -4.76 -0.15 -21.92
CA GLY A 69 -5.96 -0.91 -21.65
C GLY A 69 -7.11 -0.58 -22.60
N VAL A 70 -8.16 -1.37 -22.46
CA VAL A 70 -9.43 -1.17 -23.15
C VAL A 70 -10.54 -1.03 -22.14
N GLU A 71 -11.42 -0.08 -22.36
CA GLU A 71 -12.61 0.14 -21.56
C GLU A 71 -13.86 -0.13 -22.39
N TRP A 72 -14.85 -0.81 -21.81
CA TRP A 72 -16.16 -1.06 -22.40
C TRP A 72 -17.28 -0.88 -21.39
N SER A 73 -18.45 -0.51 -21.87
CA SER A 73 -19.62 -0.25 -21.03
C SER A 73 -19.38 0.80 -19.94
N GLU A 74 -18.42 1.73 -20.13
CA GLU A 74 -18.09 2.83 -19.22
C GLU A 74 -17.74 2.42 -17.78
N ARG A 75 -17.60 1.12 -17.53
CA ARG A 75 -17.36 0.58 -16.17
C ARG A 75 -16.34 -0.53 -16.13
N ASN A 76 -16.14 -1.20 -17.24
CA ASN A 76 -15.27 -2.38 -17.29
C ASN A 76 -14.00 -2.01 -18.03
N SER A 77 -12.86 -2.39 -17.51
CA SER A 77 -11.60 -2.25 -18.22
C SER A 77 -10.69 -3.46 -18.01
N LEU A 78 -9.88 -3.73 -19.01
CA LEU A 78 -8.75 -4.66 -18.91
C LEU A 78 -7.49 -3.86 -19.16
N MET A 79 -6.58 -3.88 -18.21
CA MET A 79 -5.36 -3.09 -18.20
C MET A 79 -4.14 -3.99 -18.21
N VAL A 80 -3.12 -3.60 -18.96
CA VAL A 80 -1.78 -4.19 -18.91
C VAL A 80 -0.76 -3.07 -18.74
N GLY A 81 0.27 -3.32 -17.94
CA GLY A 81 1.37 -2.39 -17.71
C GLY A 81 2.62 -3.11 -17.23
N VAL A 82 3.68 -2.37 -17.11
CA VAL A 82 4.92 -2.87 -16.51
C VAL A 82 5.35 -1.86 -15.45
N ASP A 83 5.41 -2.32 -14.21
CA ASP A 83 5.94 -1.56 -13.09
C ASP A 83 7.45 -1.71 -13.08
N MET A 84 8.17 -0.70 -13.53
CA MET A 84 9.64 -0.67 -13.63
C MET A 84 10.20 0.17 -12.50
N PHE A 85 11.13 -0.40 -11.76
CA PHE A 85 11.77 0.23 -10.63
C PHE A 85 13.29 0.32 -10.81
N GLN A 86 13.88 1.48 -10.51
CA GLN A 86 15.29 1.75 -10.57
C GLN A 86 15.76 2.37 -9.26
N ASP A 87 16.57 1.64 -8.49
CA ASP A 87 17.34 2.22 -7.40
C ASP A 87 18.43 3.16 -7.91
N PHE A 88 18.69 4.24 -7.20
CA PHE A 88 19.80 5.13 -7.50
C PHE A 88 21.03 4.76 -6.67
N GLY A 89 22.19 4.92 -7.25
CA GLY A 89 23.47 4.60 -6.66
C GLY A 89 24.45 4.11 -7.72
N TYR A 90 25.74 4.24 -7.46
CA TYR A 90 26.77 3.89 -8.43
C TYR A 90 26.76 2.40 -8.79
N ASP A 91 26.48 1.54 -7.81
CA ASP A 91 26.47 0.07 -7.99
C ASP A 91 25.04 -0.48 -8.27
N ALA A 92 24.05 0.39 -8.44
CA ALA A 92 22.69 -0.03 -8.73
C ALA A 92 22.64 -0.72 -10.10
N LYS A 93 21.96 -1.86 -10.16
CA LYS A 93 21.70 -2.56 -11.43
C LYS A 93 20.75 -1.73 -12.28
N PHE A 94 20.98 -1.74 -13.60
CA PHE A 94 19.98 -1.20 -14.52
C PHE A 94 18.68 -1.99 -14.39
N LEU A 95 17.59 -1.29 -14.11
CA LEU A 95 16.27 -1.84 -13.83
C LEU A 95 16.32 -2.83 -12.65
N SER A 96 16.30 -2.28 -11.43
CA SER A 96 16.42 -3.06 -10.18
C SER A 96 15.31 -4.08 -10.03
N ASP A 97 14.07 -3.77 -10.46
CA ASP A 97 12.93 -4.66 -10.50
C ASP A 97 11.97 -4.30 -11.65
N ALA A 98 11.26 -5.30 -12.16
CA ALA A 98 10.21 -5.12 -13.16
C ALA A 98 9.10 -6.14 -12.94
N ARG A 99 7.87 -5.68 -12.78
CA ARG A 99 6.69 -6.51 -12.54
C ARG A 99 5.61 -6.26 -13.57
N LEU A 100 5.06 -7.33 -14.13
CA LEU A 100 3.90 -7.24 -15.01
C LEU A 100 2.68 -6.84 -14.17
N GLN A 101 1.93 -5.85 -14.65
CA GLN A 101 0.58 -5.57 -14.22
C GLN A 101 -0.39 -6.06 -15.30
N LEU A 102 -1.34 -6.88 -14.91
CA LEU A 102 -2.42 -7.36 -15.76
C LEU A 102 -3.65 -7.55 -14.90
N TYR A 103 -4.66 -6.72 -15.11
CA TYR A 103 -5.85 -6.76 -14.27
C TYR A 103 -7.11 -6.31 -14.99
N TYR A 104 -8.20 -6.89 -14.55
CA TYR A 104 -9.55 -6.42 -14.82
C TYR A 104 -9.96 -5.42 -13.73
N ALA A 105 -10.65 -4.35 -14.15
CA ALA A 105 -11.29 -3.41 -13.23
C ALA A 105 -12.75 -3.17 -13.61
N TYR A 106 -13.61 -3.18 -12.58
CA TYR A 106 -15.00 -2.77 -12.65
C TYR A 106 -15.18 -1.53 -11.78
N ASN A 107 -15.59 -0.42 -12.38
CA ASN A 107 -15.77 0.88 -11.74
C ASN A 107 -17.21 1.36 -11.90
N ALA A 108 -18.07 1.02 -10.94
CA ALA A 108 -19.40 1.60 -10.81
C ALA A 108 -19.40 2.69 -9.73
N PRO A 109 -20.40 3.58 -9.69
CA PRO A 109 -20.44 4.68 -8.72
C PRO A 109 -20.34 4.28 -7.25
N ARG A 110 -20.75 3.05 -6.91
CA ARG A 110 -20.72 2.53 -5.53
C ARG A 110 -19.88 1.29 -5.35
N VAL A 111 -19.51 0.63 -6.42
CA VAL A 111 -18.79 -0.65 -6.36
C VAL A 111 -17.58 -0.58 -7.25
N LYS A 112 -16.43 -0.90 -6.68
CA LYS A 112 -15.17 -1.04 -7.41
C LYS A 112 -14.61 -2.43 -7.17
N VAL A 113 -14.20 -3.10 -8.23
CA VAL A 113 -13.58 -4.42 -8.16
C VAL A 113 -12.33 -4.42 -9.04
N PHE A 114 -11.25 -4.98 -8.52
CA PHE A 114 -10.01 -5.22 -9.25
C PHE A 114 -9.64 -6.70 -9.08
N ALA A 115 -9.17 -7.33 -10.15
CA ALA A 115 -8.73 -8.72 -10.13
C ALA A 115 -7.52 -8.91 -11.06
N GLY A 116 -6.47 -9.55 -10.57
CA GLY A 116 -5.20 -9.75 -11.25
C GLY A 116 -4.04 -9.12 -10.51
N VAL A 117 -3.04 -8.61 -11.23
CA VAL A 117 -1.92 -7.85 -10.65
C VAL A 117 -2.14 -6.37 -10.92
N PHE A 118 -2.53 -5.63 -9.91
CA PHE A 118 -2.94 -4.22 -10.00
C PHE A 118 -2.22 -3.32 -8.98
N PRO A 119 -2.17 -1.98 -9.20
CA PRO A 119 -1.52 -1.05 -8.27
C PRO A 119 -2.15 -1.10 -6.86
N ARG A 120 -1.31 -1.19 -5.83
CA ARG A 120 -1.72 -1.14 -4.41
C ARG A 120 -2.43 0.18 -4.06
N GLY A 121 -2.11 1.27 -4.76
CA GLY A 121 -2.79 2.55 -4.61
C GLY A 121 -4.29 2.54 -4.90
N ASN A 122 -4.84 1.46 -5.51
CA ASN A 122 -6.28 1.26 -5.64
C ASN A 122 -6.97 0.95 -4.31
N MET A 123 -6.24 0.50 -3.28
CA MET A 123 -6.77 0.40 -1.91
C MET A 123 -6.96 1.79 -1.31
N ARG A 124 -8.06 1.96 -0.59
CA ARG A 124 -8.40 3.20 0.13
C ARG A 124 -7.99 3.16 1.60
N GLY A 125 -8.05 2.00 2.21
CA GLY A 125 -7.73 1.79 3.62
C GLY A 125 -6.30 1.32 3.87
N LEU A 126 -6.02 0.93 5.12
CA LEU A 126 -4.71 0.46 5.58
C LEU A 126 -3.58 1.47 5.38
N GLN A 127 -3.90 2.75 5.56
CA GLN A 127 -2.94 3.86 5.39
C GLN A 127 -2.00 4.03 6.59
N SER A 128 -2.29 3.42 7.73
CA SER A 128 -1.42 3.47 8.91
C SER A 128 -0.11 2.77 8.65
N GLN A 129 0.99 3.34 9.13
CA GLN A 129 2.32 2.71 9.10
C GLN A 129 2.38 1.44 9.96
N LEU A 130 1.42 1.22 10.85
CA LEU A 130 1.26 -0.02 11.60
C LEU A 130 1.09 -1.23 10.69
N PHE A 131 0.39 -1.08 9.55
CA PHE A 131 0.13 -2.18 8.61
C PHE A 131 1.18 -2.27 7.52
N PHE A 132 1.53 -1.14 6.94
CA PHE A 132 2.49 -1.08 5.84
C PHE A 132 3.42 0.12 6.02
N ASP A 133 4.69 -0.14 6.19
CA ASP A 133 5.68 0.92 6.20
C ASP A 133 5.77 1.61 4.82
N ARG A 134 6.32 2.83 4.81
CA ARG A 134 6.48 3.61 3.57
C ARG A 134 7.40 2.92 2.57
N SER A 135 8.50 2.36 3.03
CA SER A 135 9.44 1.61 2.21
C SER A 135 8.80 0.34 1.63
N TYR A 136 8.05 -0.41 2.44
CA TYR A 136 7.32 -1.58 1.95
C TYR A 136 6.35 -1.20 0.82
N ARG A 137 5.54 -0.16 0.99
CA ARG A 137 4.60 0.30 -0.04
C ARG A 137 5.31 0.77 -1.31
N TYR A 138 6.49 1.34 -1.17
CA TYR A 138 7.28 1.79 -2.31
C TYR A 138 7.84 0.61 -3.10
N TYR A 139 8.44 -0.38 -2.45
CA TYR A 139 8.97 -1.58 -3.13
C TYR A 139 7.88 -2.55 -3.58
N ASN A 140 6.78 -2.69 -2.83
CA ASN A 140 5.67 -3.60 -3.11
C ASN A 140 4.42 -2.81 -3.54
N ASN A 141 4.54 -2.13 -4.67
CA ASN A 141 3.52 -1.22 -5.20
C ASN A 141 2.30 -1.92 -5.82
N THR A 142 2.30 -3.24 -5.93
CA THR A 142 1.23 -4.03 -6.54
C THR A 142 0.56 -4.98 -5.55
N ILE A 143 -0.67 -5.37 -5.85
CA ILE A 143 -1.42 -6.45 -5.24
C ILE A 143 -1.60 -7.53 -6.31
N GLY A 144 -1.23 -8.76 -5.99
CA GLY A 144 -1.49 -9.93 -6.82
C GLY A 144 -2.72 -10.70 -6.29
N GLY A 145 -3.91 -10.34 -6.74
CA GLY A 145 -5.13 -10.95 -6.20
C GLY A 145 -6.41 -10.24 -6.57
N VAL A 146 -7.24 -9.92 -5.56
CA VAL A 146 -8.54 -9.28 -5.74
C VAL A 146 -8.73 -8.14 -4.75
N LEU A 147 -9.49 -7.11 -5.16
CA LEU A 147 -9.99 -6.05 -4.31
C LEU A 147 -11.45 -5.79 -4.67
N ALA A 148 -12.29 -5.67 -3.66
CA ALA A 148 -13.67 -5.23 -3.81
C ALA A 148 -13.97 -4.12 -2.80
N ARG A 149 -14.56 -3.02 -3.27
CA ARG A 149 -14.94 -1.89 -2.42
C ARG A 149 -16.36 -1.44 -2.73
N TYR A 150 -17.09 -1.19 -1.66
CA TYR A 150 -18.37 -0.50 -1.70
C TYR A 150 -18.24 0.90 -1.08
N GLU A 151 -18.77 1.91 -1.74
CA GLU A 151 -18.80 3.31 -1.30
C GLU A 151 -20.25 3.75 -1.13
N ASP A 152 -20.59 4.28 0.04
CA ASP A 152 -21.97 4.74 0.32
C ASP A 152 -22.08 6.25 0.05
N ASN A 153 -22.85 6.60 -0.97
CA ASN A 153 -23.06 7.99 -1.35
C ASN A 153 -23.94 8.78 -0.37
N ARG A 154 -24.65 8.11 0.56
CA ARG A 154 -25.48 8.79 1.59
C ARG A 154 -24.61 9.40 2.68
N PHE A 155 -23.46 8.82 2.93
CA PHE A 155 -22.47 9.27 3.90
C PHE A 155 -21.15 9.49 3.18
N GLU A 156 -20.93 10.69 2.70
CA GLU A 156 -19.78 11.04 1.88
C GLU A 156 -18.47 10.57 2.49
N GLY A 157 -17.67 9.90 1.68
CA GLY A 157 -16.41 9.32 2.10
C GLY A 157 -16.51 8.02 2.90
N SER A 158 -17.73 7.47 3.12
CA SER A 158 -17.91 6.17 3.77
C SER A 158 -17.68 5.03 2.78
N TYR A 159 -17.02 3.97 3.26
CA TYR A 159 -16.71 2.81 2.45
C TYR A 159 -16.48 1.58 3.30
N VAL A 160 -16.54 0.44 2.66
CA VAL A 160 -15.97 -0.83 3.12
C VAL A 160 -15.22 -1.47 1.96
N GLU A 161 -14.03 -1.98 2.23
CA GLU A 161 -13.26 -2.70 1.22
C GLU A 161 -12.66 -3.98 1.79
N PHE A 162 -12.43 -4.91 0.88
CA PHE A 162 -11.77 -6.18 1.11
C PHE A 162 -10.73 -6.38 0.02
N ALA A 163 -9.56 -6.86 0.38
CA ALA A 163 -8.53 -7.24 -0.59
C ALA A 163 -7.84 -8.53 -0.14
N MET A 164 -7.38 -9.30 -1.12
CA MET A 164 -6.50 -10.44 -0.94
C MET A 164 -5.28 -10.23 -1.82
N ASP A 165 -4.10 -10.41 -1.24
CA ASP A 165 -2.81 -10.28 -1.91
C ASP A 165 -2.01 -11.57 -1.72
N TYR A 166 -1.67 -12.26 -2.79
CA TYR A 166 -0.83 -13.46 -2.77
C TYR A 166 0.63 -13.03 -2.92
N THR A 167 1.37 -13.03 -1.81
CA THR A 167 2.70 -12.40 -1.72
C THR A 167 3.86 -13.40 -1.90
N GLY A 168 3.62 -14.69 -1.75
CA GLY A 168 4.65 -15.72 -1.91
C GLY A 168 4.09 -17.03 -2.43
N MET A 169 4.56 -17.48 -3.59
CA MET A 169 4.28 -18.81 -4.10
C MET A 169 5.27 -19.81 -3.46
N ARG A 170 4.76 -20.91 -2.96
CA ARG A 170 5.57 -21.93 -2.32
C ARG A 170 6.55 -22.56 -3.31
N ASP A 171 7.84 -22.45 -3.02
CA ASP A 171 8.93 -23.05 -3.79
C ASP A 171 10.05 -23.50 -2.82
N PHE A 172 11.24 -23.87 -3.34
CA PHE A 172 12.34 -24.35 -2.51
C PHE A 172 12.82 -23.31 -1.49
N ASP A 173 13.00 -22.05 -1.92
CA ASP A 173 13.46 -20.95 -1.07
C ASP A 173 12.38 -19.88 -0.81
N THR A 174 11.14 -20.12 -1.25
CA THR A 174 10.04 -19.19 -1.08
C THR A 174 8.91 -19.83 -0.30
N ARG A 175 8.48 -19.17 0.77
CA ARG A 175 7.34 -19.60 1.58
C ARG A 175 6.02 -19.20 0.93
N GLU A 176 5.03 -20.07 1.08
CA GLU A 176 3.66 -19.65 0.77
C GLU A 176 3.23 -18.54 1.72
N ALA A 177 2.85 -17.42 1.14
CA ALA A 177 2.41 -16.27 1.90
C ALA A 177 1.27 -15.55 1.18
N PHE A 178 0.26 -15.12 1.95
CA PHE A 178 -0.79 -14.26 1.46
C PHE A 178 -1.31 -13.35 2.57
N SER A 179 -1.88 -12.23 2.16
CA SER A 179 -2.53 -11.28 3.03
C SER A 179 -4.00 -11.16 2.70
N ILE A 180 -4.85 -11.17 3.73
CA ILE A 180 -6.25 -10.76 3.64
C ILE A 180 -6.38 -9.43 4.37
N MET A 181 -6.92 -8.44 3.69
CA MET A 181 -7.05 -7.09 4.20
C MET A 181 -8.49 -6.64 4.11
N SER A 182 -8.96 -5.94 5.11
CA SER A 182 -10.26 -5.28 5.08
C SER A 182 -10.17 -3.95 5.82
N SER A 183 -10.83 -2.95 5.31
CA SER A 183 -10.98 -1.68 5.99
C SER A 183 -12.37 -1.12 5.75
N GLY A 184 -12.84 -0.34 6.69
CA GLY A 184 -14.11 0.33 6.58
C GLY A 184 -14.12 1.63 7.36
N ARG A 185 -14.87 2.58 6.83
CA ARG A 185 -15.10 3.88 7.47
C ARG A 185 -16.53 4.33 7.24
N MET A 186 -17.18 4.79 8.29
CA MET A 186 -18.48 5.42 8.25
C MET A 186 -18.35 6.84 8.79
N ASN A 187 -18.73 7.85 8.00
CA ASN A 187 -18.71 9.25 8.39
C ASN A 187 -20.12 9.67 8.80
N ILE A 188 -20.24 10.31 9.97
CA ILE A 188 -21.51 10.83 10.50
C ILE A 188 -21.25 12.24 11.04
N ALA A 189 -21.64 13.26 10.29
CA ALA A 189 -21.34 14.67 10.58
C ALA A 189 -19.84 14.90 10.79
N LEU A 190 -19.40 15.31 11.96
CA LEU A 190 -18.01 15.55 12.32
C LEU A 190 -17.29 14.30 12.84
N PHE A 191 -18.03 13.25 13.14
CA PHE A 191 -17.46 12.00 13.64
C PHE A 191 -17.28 10.99 12.52
N TYR A 192 -16.32 10.08 12.71
CA TYR A 192 -16.20 8.90 11.90
C TYR A 192 -15.79 7.69 12.75
N PHE A 193 -16.23 6.54 12.30
CA PHE A 193 -15.96 5.24 12.92
C PHE A 193 -15.41 4.31 11.85
N GLY A 194 -14.51 3.46 12.23
CA GLY A 194 -13.99 2.51 11.25
C GLY A 194 -13.13 1.44 11.87
N TYR A 195 -12.57 0.65 10.99
CA TYR A 195 -11.61 -0.38 11.35
C TYR A 195 -10.64 -0.62 10.20
N ASP A 196 -9.46 -1.08 10.54
CA ASP A 196 -8.51 -1.70 9.64
C ASP A 196 -8.20 -3.10 10.14
N PHE A 197 -8.17 -4.06 9.23
CA PHE A 197 -7.89 -5.47 9.49
C PHE A 197 -6.87 -6.00 8.49
N HIS A 198 -5.89 -6.72 9.00
CA HIS A 198 -4.92 -7.45 8.22
C HIS A 198 -4.73 -8.84 8.80
N MET A 199 -4.80 -9.85 7.96
CA MET A 199 -4.42 -11.22 8.26
C MET A 199 -3.27 -11.59 7.33
N GLY A 200 -2.10 -11.85 7.89
CA GLY A 200 -0.97 -12.43 7.20
C GLY A 200 -0.90 -13.93 7.46
N HIS A 201 -0.92 -14.72 6.40
CA HIS A 201 -0.60 -16.15 6.46
C HIS A 201 0.81 -16.34 5.93
N TYR A 202 1.63 -17.11 6.67
CA TYR A 202 3.01 -17.39 6.37
C TYR A 202 3.28 -18.85 6.66
N ALA A 203 3.49 -19.64 5.61
CA ALA A 203 3.60 -21.09 5.68
C ALA A 203 5.02 -21.59 5.36
N LYS A 204 5.19 -22.88 5.26
CA LYS A 204 6.47 -23.53 4.95
C LYS A 204 6.89 -23.33 3.50
N ASP A 205 8.20 -23.32 3.26
CA ASP A 205 8.82 -23.59 1.96
C ASP A 205 9.07 -25.10 1.75
N HIS A 206 9.84 -25.43 0.74
CA HIS A 206 10.31 -26.80 0.48
C HIS A 206 11.74 -27.07 0.99
N ASN A 207 12.43 -26.06 1.52
CA ASN A 207 13.80 -26.20 1.98
C ASN A 207 13.84 -26.79 3.39
N PRO A 208 14.41 -27.99 3.60
CA PRO A 208 14.47 -28.60 4.91
C PRO A 208 15.43 -27.91 5.89
N ALA A 209 16.28 -26.99 5.40
CA ALA A 209 17.22 -26.23 6.23
C ALA A 209 16.59 -24.97 6.84
N THR A 210 15.42 -24.54 6.38
CA THR A 210 14.72 -23.38 6.92
C THR A 210 13.91 -23.75 8.17
N HIS A 211 13.67 -22.75 9.03
CA HIS A 211 12.83 -22.97 10.21
C HIS A 211 11.40 -23.36 9.79
N ASP A 212 10.97 -24.49 10.25
CA ASP A 212 9.58 -24.91 10.13
C ASP A 212 8.69 -23.96 10.97
N GLY A 213 7.88 -23.17 10.30
CA GLY A 213 6.92 -22.29 10.94
C GLY A 213 5.69 -22.12 10.05
N VAL A 214 4.51 -22.14 10.64
CA VAL A 214 3.27 -21.70 10.02
C VAL A 214 2.65 -20.69 10.96
N VAL A 215 2.69 -19.42 10.59
CA VAL A 215 2.27 -18.32 11.44
C VAL A 215 0.96 -17.75 10.96
N ASP A 216 0.00 -17.68 11.88
CA ASP A 216 -1.19 -16.85 11.76
C ASP A 216 -0.88 -15.52 12.42
N ASN A 217 -0.98 -14.45 11.65
CA ASN A 217 -0.77 -13.08 12.13
C ASN A 217 -1.99 -12.24 11.77
N LEU A 218 -2.81 -11.90 12.77
CA LEU A 218 -3.98 -11.07 12.60
C LEU A 218 -3.78 -9.77 13.35
N LEU A 219 -4.12 -8.67 12.72
CA LEU A 219 -4.08 -7.33 13.28
C LEU A 219 -5.42 -6.65 13.02
N LEU A 220 -6.07 -6.18 14.07
CA LEU A 220 -7.35 -5.45 14.01
C LEU A 220 -7.22 -4.11 14.71
N THR A 221 -7.66 -3.05 14.06
CA THR A 221 -7.57 -1.69 14.58
C THR A 221 -8.92 -0.97 14.40
N PRO A 222 -9.90 -1.18 15.29
CA PRO A 222 -11.08 -0.33 15.33
C PRO A 222 -10.72 1.07 15.81
N TYR A 223 -11.39 2.07 15.27
CA TYR A 223 -11.14 3.47 15.63
C TYR A 223 -12.39 4.34 15.62
N ILE A 224 -12.30 5.41 16.39
CA ILE A 224 -13.22 6.55 16.35
C ILE A 224 -12.41 7.82 16.08
N GLY A 225 -12.97 8.71 15.27
CA GLY A 225 -12.35 10.00 15.01
C GLY A 225 -13.35 11.14 14.97
N TYR A 226 -12.79 12.33 15.09
CA TYR A 226 -13.49 13.59 15.04
C TYR A 226 -12.74 14.54 14.12
N ARG A 227 -13.46 15.06 13.10
CA ARG A 227 -12.88 15.98 12.11
C ARG A 227 -13.69 17.25 12.07
N PHE A 228 -13.01 18.39 12.14
CA PHE A 228 -13.64 19.68 12.04
C PHE A 228 -12.73 20.70 11.37
N SER A 229 -13.32 21.77 10.84
CA SER A 229 -12.60 22.90 10.27
C SER A 229 -12.84 24.14 11.14
N ALA A 230 -11.76 24.73 11.61
CA ALA A 230 -11.79 26.05 12.22
C ALA A 230 -11.63 27.09 11.12
N ASN A 231 -12.34 28.19 11.23
CA ASN A 231 -12.38 29.27 10.26
C ASN A 231 -13.04 28.83 8.93
N LYS A 232 -14.22 29.40 8.65
CA LYS A 232 -14.97 29.16 7.41
C LYS A 232 -14.48 30.04 6.23
N SER A 233 -13.22 30.47 6.25
CA SER A 233 -12.59 31.18 5.15
C SER A 233 -12.36 30.27 3.95
N ALA A 234 -11.94 30.83 2.82
CA ALA A 234 -11.57 30.04 1.64
C ALA A 234 -10.38 29.07 1.91
N GLN A 235 -9.73 29.19 3.06
CA GLN A 235 -8.59 28.38 3.47
C GLN A 235 -8.75 27.98 4.94
N PRO A 236 -9.59 26.97 5.21
CA PRO A 236 -9.87 26.52 6.56
C PRO A 236 -8.63 25.82 7.15
N ILE A 237 -8.55 25.88 8.48
CA ILE A 237 -7.63 25.00 9.23
C ILE A 237 -8.43 23.74 9.57
N ASN A 238 -7.98 22.59 9.05
CA ASN A 238 -8.62 21.32 9.28
C ASN A 238 -7.94 20.58 10.43
N PHE A 239 -8.76 19.97 11.27
CA PHE A 239 -8.31 19.14 12.39
C PHE A 239 -8.87 17.74 12.24
N ASP A 240 -8.02 16.74 12.46
CA ASP A 240 -8.42 15.33 12.55
C ASP A 240 -7.84 14.74 13.83
N ILE A 241 -8.70 14.17 14.68
CA ILE A 241 -8.31 13.50 15.92
C ILE A 241 -8.89 12.10 15.86
N ARG A 242 -8.04 11.08 16.01
CA ARG A 242 -8.45 9.68 15.96
C ARG A 242 -7.86 8.89 17.11
N LEU A 243 -8.72 8.14 17.79
CA LEU A 243 -8.33 7.16 18.79
C LEU A 243 -8.59 5.76 18.23
N SER A 244 -7.57 4.93 18.27
CA SER A 244 -7.61 3.55 17.78
C SER A 244 -7.23 2.58 18.90
N TYR A 245 -7.90 1.44 18.96
CA TYR A 245 -7.47 0.28 19.71
C TYR A 245 -6.79 -0.68 18.77
N VAL A 246 -5.64 -1.22 19.16
CA VAL A 246 -4.84 -2.13 18.35
C VAL A 246 -4.84 -3.50 19.02
N GLN A 247 -5.32 -4.52 18.33
CA GLN A 247 -5.31 -5.91 18.78
C GLN A 247 -4.53 -6.75 17.77
N SER A 248 -3.48 -7.41 18.24
CA SER A 248 -2.79 -8.45 17.51
C SER A 248 -3.20 -9.83 18.04
N LEU A 249 -3.36 -10.79 17.15
CA LEU A 249 -3.60 -12.19 17.46
C LEU A 249 -2.64 -13.03 16.64
N GLN A 250 -1.76 -13.76 17.30
CA GLN A 250 -0.69 -14.45 16.62
C GLN A 250 -0.52 -15.88 17.16
N ARG A 251 -0.17 -16.78 16.26
CA ARG A 251 0.13 -18.16 16.61
C ARG A 251 1.13 -18.75 15.63
N ASP A 252 2.23 -19.30 16.14
CA ASP A 252 3.08 -20.23 15.40
C ASP A 252 2.55 -21.66 15.63
N ARG A 253 1.90 -22.22 14.60
CA ARG A 253 1.19 -23.50 14.71
C ARG A 253 2.11 -24.68 14.94
N ILE A 254 3.36 -24.58 14.54
CA ILE A 254 4.30 -25.71 14.56
C ILE A 254 5.16 -25.68 15.80
N ASN A 255 5.70 -24.51 16.16
CA ASN A 255 6.66 -24.43 17.24
C ASN A 255 6.00 -24.33 18.61
N GLU A 256 4.93 -23.56 18.73
CA GLU A 256 4.32 -23.25 20.04
C GLU A 256 2.85 -23.63 20.11
N ASN A 257 2.12 -23.45 19.02
CA ASN A 257 0.68 -23.70 18.90
C ASN A 257 -0.19 -23.02 19.97
N VAL A 258 0.28 -21.90 20.50
CA VAL A 258 -0.40 -21.09 21.50
C VAL A 258 -0.73 -19.73 20.91
N TRP A 259 -1.94 -19.24 21.16
CA TRP A 259 -2.34 -17.89 20.75
C TRP A 259 -1.75 -16.84 21.70
N SER A 260 -1.15 -15.82 21.12
CA SER A 260 -0.72 -14.59 21.77
C SER A 260 -1.66 -13.44 21.42
N TYR A 261 -1.94 -12.55 22.38
CA TYR A 261 -2.96 -11.48 22.27
C TYR A 261 -2.40 -10.10 22.68
N PRO A 262 -1.26 -9.66 22.16
CA PRO A 262 -0.77 -8.33 22.51
C PRO A 262 -1.72 -7.25 21.99
N SER A 263 -1.83 -6.17 22.75
CA SER A 263 -2.72 -5.07 22.41
C SER A 263 -2.10 -3.71 22.74
N GLY A 264 -2.61 -2.67 22.11
CA GLY A 264 -2.19 -1.29 22.31
C GLY A 264 -3.28 -0.29 21.97
N ALA A 265 -2.94 0.97 22.07
CA ALA A 265 -3.79 2.07 21.64
C ALA A 265 -2.96 3.10 20.88
N GLU A 266 -3.57 3.77 19.92
CA GLU A 266 -2.96 4.82 19.14
C GLU A 266 -3.84 6.06 19.16
N LEU A 267 -3.25 7.21 19.51
CA LEU A 267 -3.84 8.53 19.33
C LEU A 267 -3.15 9.19 18.14
N PHE A 268 -3.95 9.60 17.16
CA PHE A 268 -3.48 10.38 16.02
C PHE A 268 -4.15 11.75 16.05
N VAL A 269 -3.35 12.81 15.91
CA VAL A 269 -3.81 14.19 15.80
C VAL A 269 -3.16 14.82 14.60
N GLU A 270 -3.95 15.49 13.77
CA GLU A 270 -3.47 16.18 12.58
C GLU A 270 -4.09 17.57 12.48
N VAL A 271 -3.28 18.54 12.09
CA VAL A 271 -3.68 19.88 11.72
C VAL A 271 -3.18 20.16 10.31
N GLU A 272 -4.09 20.48 9.41
CA GLU A 272 -3.78 20.83 8.04
C GLU A 272 -4.19 22.27 7.75
N TRP A 273 -3.26 23.03 7.20
CA TRP A 273 -3.46 24.40 6.78
C TRP A 273 -2.78 24.64 5.43
N TYR A 274 -3.56 25.00 4.42
CA TYR A 274 -3.10 25.01 3.03
C TYR A 274 -2.54 23.63 2.62
N ASP A 275 -1.31 23.64 2.12
CA ASP A 275 -0.58 22.46 1.67
C ASP A 275 0.33 21.89 2.78
N VAL A 276 0.29 22.47 4.00
CA VAL A 276 1.13 22.07 5.13
C VAL A 276 0.33 21.28 6.14
N ARG A 277 0.90 20.19 6.61
CA ARG A 277 0.29 19.28 7.57
C ARG A 277 1.25 19.03 8.74
N LEU A 278 0.79 19.27 9.94
CA LEU A 278 1.44 18.87 11.18
C LEU A 278 0.65 17.72 11.80
N SER A 279 1.29 16.60 12.06
CA SER A 279 0.63 15.46 12.70
C SER A 279 1.47 14.89 13.84
N ASN A 280 0.78 14.31 14.81
CA ASN A 280 1.36 13.51 15.88
C ASN A 280 0.67 12.17 15.96
N ARG A 281 1.46 11.12 16.15
CA ARG A 281 1.01 9.74 16.33
C ARG A 281 1.66 9.19 17.58
N LEU A 282 0.87 9.03 18.62
CA LEU A 282 1.30 8.42 19.87
C LEU A 282 0.71 7.02 19.98
N TYR A 283 1.56 6.02 20.09
CA TYR A 283 1.19 4.62 20.29
C TYR A 283 1.72 4.13 21.62
N ALA A 284 0.90 3.37 22.34
CA ALA A 284 1.29 2.69 23.57
C ALA A 284 0.73 1.27 23.59
N SER A 285 1.51 0.31 24.07
CA SER A 285 1.12 -1.11 24.12
C SER A 285 1.47 -1.76 25.46
N ARG A 286 0.96 -2.98 25.63
CA ARG A 286 1.38 -3.89 26.69
C ARG A 286 2.27 -4.98 26.10
N GLY A 287 3.59 -4.77 26.11
CA GLY A 287 4.56 -5.67 25.49
C GLY A 287 4.70 -5.47 23.97
N SER A 288 5.53 -6.28 23.34
CA SER A 288 5.71 -6.27 21.89
C SER A 288 4.41 -6.62 21.18
N LEU A 289 4.03 -5.80 20.20
CA LEU A 289 2.81 -6.01 19.41
C LEU A 289 2.90 -7.28 18.55
N PHE A 290 4.10 -7.61 18.09
CA PHE A 290 4.36 -8.74 17.21
C PHE A 290 5.24 -9.79 17.89
N THR A 291 4.60 -10.82 18.42
CA THR A 291 5.23 -11.85 19.26
C THR A 291 6.39 -12.57 18.58
N TYR A 292 6.30 -12.76 17.27
CA TYR A 292 7.28 -13.53 16.48
C TYR A 292 8.20 -12.65 15.63
N TYR A 293 8.28 -11.35 15.92
CA TYR A 293 9.10 -10.43 15.13
C TYR A 293 10.58 -10.81 15.13
N ASP A 294 11.12 -11.22 16.25
CA ASP A 294 12.53 -11.62 16.36
C ASP A 294 12.88 -12.85 15.51
N ARG A 295 11.87 -13.68 15.20
CA ARG A 295 12.06 -14.91 14.40
C ARG A 295 11.85 -14.68 12.91
N TYR A 296 10.86 -13.88 12.52
CA TYR A 296 10.43 -13.75 11.12
C TYR A 296 10.61 -12.33 10.55
N GLY A 297 10.73 -11.33 11.38
CA GLY A 297 11.01 -9.95 10.98
C GLY A 297 10.07 -9.42 9.90
N SER A 298 10.66 -8.77 8.92
CA SER A 298 9.95 -8.14 7.78
C SER A 298 9.37 -9.14 6.77
N GLU A 299 9.65 -10.44 6.89
CA GLU A 299 9.00 -11.45 6.07
C GLU A 299 7.53 -11.66 6.47
N LEU A 300 7.20 -11.38 7.73
CA LEU A 300 5.86 -11.53 8.28
C LEU A 300 5.18 -10.19 8.57
N TYR A 301 5.95 -9.14 8.90
CA TYR A 301 5.43 -7.86 9.35
C TYR A 301 5.87 -6.75 8.39
N PHE A 302 4.92 -6.11 7.76
CA PHE A 302 5.14 -5.08 6.75
C PHE A 302 5.03 -3.65 7.30
N GLY A 303 4.63 -3.54 8.57
CA GLY A 303 4.50 -2.26 9.27
C GLY A 303 5.84 -1.67 9.70
N HIS A 304 5.80 -0.42 10.14
CA HIS A 304 6.99 0.27 10.60
C HIS A 304 7.59 -0.43 11.84
N PRO A 305 8.89 -0.75 11.84
CA PRO A 305 9.52 -1.55 12.89
C PRO A 305 9.39 -0.95 14.29
N LEU A 306 9.31 0.38 14.41
CA LEU A 306 9.19 1.05 15.71
C LEU A 306 7.93 0.68 16.50
N TYR A 307 6.88 0.17 15.88
CA TYR A 307 5.74 -0.40 16.61
C TYR A 307 6.10 -1.66 17.42
N ASN A 308 7.22 -2.29 17.11
CA ASN A 308 7.63 -3.55 17.73
C ASN A 308 8.88 -3.44 18.59
N VAL A 309 9.83 -2.61 18.21
CA VAL A 309 11.14 -2.48 18.91
C VAL A 309 11.15 -1.33 19.91
N THR A 310 9.98 -0.92 20.41
CA THR A 310 9.87 0.17 21.39
C THR A 310 10.38 -0.24 22.75
N LYS A 311 11.12 0.66 23.40
CA LYS A 311 11.42 0.55 24.83
C LYS A 311 10.26 1.15 25.64
N GLY A 312 9.83 0.47 26.70
CA GLY A 312 8.69 0.93 27.50
C GLY A 312 7.35 0.89 26.77
N ASN A 313 7.29 0.24 25.61
CA ASN A 313 6.08 0.04 24.80
C ASN A 313 5.40 1.34 24.35
N ILE A 314 6.18 2.38 24.09
CA ILE A 314 5.72 3.68 23.60
C ILE A 314 6.45 3.99 22.30
N TYR A 315 5.69 4.41 21.28
CA TYR A 315 6.18 5.01 20.06
C TYR A 315 5.47 6.35 19.84
N ASP A 316 6.23 7.38 19.54
CA ASP A 316 5.71 8.70 19.22
C ASP A 316 6.35 9.21 17.93
N ALA A 317 5.55 9.80 17.04
CA ALA A 317 6.00 10.35 15.79
C ALA A 317 5.36 11.73 15.56
N ILE A 318 6.19 12.76 15.48
CA ILE A 318 5.79 14.13 15.16
C ILE A 318 6.24 14.41 13.74
N SER A 319 5.31 14.70 12.83
CA SER A 319 5.59 14.88 11.41
C SER A 319 5.13 16.25 10.92
N LEU A 320 6.01 16.94 10.21
CA LEU A 320 5.68 18.12 9.42
C LEU A 320 5.83 17.76 7.94
N SER A 321 4.80 17.99 7.15
CA SER A 321 4.82 17.69 5.73
C SER A 321 4.17 18.78 4.89
N TYR A 322 4.58 18.83 3.64
CA TYR A 322 4.03 19.66 2.58
C TYR A 322 3.57 18.75 1.44
N SER A 323 2.38 18.98 0.89
CA SER A 323 1.86 18.21 -0.24
C SER A 323 1.06 19.12 -1.16
N ARG A 324 1.48 19.22 -2.42
CA ARG A 324 0.79 20.04 -3.42
C ARG A 324 0.72 19.36 -4.78
N SER A 325 -0.43 19.51 -5.42
CA SER A 325 -0.65 19.09 -6.80
C SER A 325 -0.68 20.29 -7.74
N PHE A 326 -0.14 20.08 -8.95
CA PHE A 326 -0.04 21.06 -10.03
C PHE A 326 -0.60 20.46 -11.32
N PHE A 327 -0.96 21.33 -12.27
CA PHE A 327 -1.39 20.93 -13.60
C PHE A 327 -2.56 19.91 -13.58
N ASP A 328 -3.65 20.28 -12.93
CA ASP A 328 -4.84 19.42 -12.75
C ASP A 328 -4.51 18.05 -12.17
N SER A 329 -3.63 18.03 -11.14
CA SER A 329 -3.15 16.84 -10.46
C SER A 329 -2.23 15.91 -11.28
N THR A 330 -1.76 16.37 -12.43
CA THR A 330 -0.78 15.63 -13.23
C THR A 330 0.57 15.49 -12.51
N LEU A 331 0.98 16.52 -11.78
CA LEU A 331 2.20 16.54 -10.97
C LEU A 331 1.84 16.70 -9.50
N ALA A 332 2.35 15.84 -8.63
CA ALA A 332 2.27 15.98 -7.19
C ALA A 332 3.67 16.01 -6.57
N VAL A 333 3.87 16.90 -5.61
CA VAL A 333 5.11 17.01 -4.83
C VAL A 333 4.76 16.86 -3.37
N GLU A 334 5.45 15.95 -2.69
CA GLU A 334 5.34 15.75 -1.24
C GLU A 334 6.73 15.80 -0.63
N ALA A 335 6.85 16.51 0.48
CA ALA A 335 8.08 16.55 1.27
C ALA A 335 7.73 16.56 2.76
N GLY A 336 8.61 16.03 3.59
CA GLY A 336 8.37 16.08 5.02
C GLY A 336 9.54 15.62 5.86
N ILE A 337 9.40 15.88 7.15
CA ILE A 337 10.30 15.42 8.20
C ILE A 337 9.47 14.84 9.33
N THR A 338 9.91 13.72 9.91
CA THR A 338 9.32 13.12 11.10
C THR A 338 10.40 12.96 12.16
N ALA A 339 10.11 13.40 13.38
CA ALA A 339 10.87 13.01 14.57
C ALA A 339 10.16 11.81 15.21
N GLU A 340 10.88 10.74 15.48
CA GLU A 340 10.35 9.46 15.95
C GLU A 340 11.04 9.08 17.27
N TYR A 341 10.22 8.74 18.27
CA TYR A 341 10.65 8.35 19.60
C TYR A 341 10.25 6.91 19.89
N ASN A 342 11.19 6.07 20.31
CA ASN A 342 10.96 4.66 20.58
C ASN A 342 10.77 4.33 22.07
N GLY A 343 10.50 5.31 22.91
CA GLY A 343 10.43 5.13 24.36
C GLY A 343 11.75 5.38 25.10
N ALA A 344 12.86 5.58 24.39
CA ALA A 344 14.17 5.86 24.97
C ALA A 344 14.97 6.89 24.17
N GLU A 345 14.94 6.81 22.86
CA GLU A 345 15.80 7.57 21.95
C GLU A 345 14.97 8.18 20.83
N TRP A 346 15.49 9.24 20.24
CA TRP A 346 14.90 9.93 19.10
C TRP A 346 15.66 9.61 17.82
N GLY A 347 14.92 9.39 16.75
CA GLY A 347 15.43 9.35 15.39
C GLY A 347 14.68 10.32 14.51
N THR A 348 15.12 10.47 13.27
CA THR A 348 14.46 11.31 12.28
C THR A 348 14.31 10.60 10.95
N ARG A 349 13.26 10.99 10.23
CA ARG A 349 13.02 10.57 8.86
C ARG A 349 12.73 11.79 8.00
N GLN A 350 13.38 11.91 6.85
CA GLN A 350 13.14 12.96 5.87
C GLN A 350 12.78 12.33 4.53
N TRP A 351 11.78 12.88 3.84
CA TRP A 351 11.41 12.38 2.52
C TRP A 351 11.05 13.48 1.55
N LEU A 352 11.28 13.19 0.28
CA LEU A 352 10.82 13.97 -0.84
C LEU A 352 10.30 13.02 -1.92
N GLN A 353 9.07 13.22 -2.36
CA GLN A 353 8.45 12.45 -3.43
C GLN A 353 7.93 13.39 -4.51
N LEU A 354 8.21 13.05 -5.74
CA LEU A 354 7.62 13.67 -6.91
C LEU A 354 6.89 12.59 -7.69
N SER A 355 5.61 12.83 -8.01
CA SER A 355 4.77 11.90 -8.77
C SER A 355 4.17 12.59 -9.97
N VAL A 356 4.18 11.93 -11.12
CA VAL A 356 3.52 12.38 -12.35
C VAL A 356 2.57 11.26 -12.80
N ALA A 357 1.32 11.60 -13.05
CA ALA A 357 0.32 10.68 -13.59
C ALA A 357 -0.20 11.21 -14.93
N LEU A 358 -0.01 10.43 -15.98
CA LEU A 358 -0.48 10.71 -17.31
C LEU A 358 -1.53 9.67 -17.70
N ASP A 359 -2.76 10.12 -17.95
CA ASP A 359 -3.85 9.26 -18.42
C ASP A 359 -4.49 9.90 -19.65
N TYR A 360 -4.60 9.12 -20.71
CA TYR A 360 -5.18 9.54 -21.97
C TYR A 360 -6.15 8.48 -22.50
N GLY A 361 -7.32 8.91 -22.93
CA GLY A 361 -8.36 8.05 -23.49
C GLY A 361 -8.68 8.40 -24.94
N VAL A 362 -8.69 7.40 -25.82
CA VAL A 362 -9.11 7.52 -27.21
C VAL A 362 -10.43 6.80 -27.40
N LYS A 363 -11.50 7.54 -27.61
CA LYS A 363 -12.82 6.96 -27.90
C LYS A 363 -12.89 6.44 -29.34
N PHE A 364 -13.30 5.21 -29.50
CA PHE A 364 -13.58 4.67 -30.82
C PHE A 364 -14.91 5.26 -31.33
N LYS A 365 -14.90 5.87 -32.54
CA LYS A 365 -16.14 6.25 -33.18
C LYS A 365 -16.89 4.97 -33.57
N ASN A 366 -18.07 4.76 -33.02
CA ASN A 366 -18.99 3.79 -33.56
C ASN A 366 -19.45 4.30 -34.93
N ASN A 367 -18.88 3.79 -35.99
CA ASN A 367 -19.51 3.90 -37.31
C ASN A 367 -20.78 3.01 -37.30
N LYS A 368 -21.93 3.65 -37.05
CA LYS A 368 -23.24 3.04 -37.27
C LYS A 368 -23.46 2.84 -38.77
#